data_bd980e08bb2c3d9d22e80ae2017678e0
#
_entry.id   bd980e08bb2c3d9d22e80ae2017678e0
#
_cell.length_a   1.000
_cell.length_b   1.000
_cell.length_c   1.000
_cell.angle_alpha   90.00
_cell.angle_beta   90.00
_cell.angle_gamma   90.00
#
_symmetry.space_group_name_H-M   'P 1'
#
loop_
_entity.id
_entity.type
_entity.pdbx_description
1 polymer ?
#
loop_
_entity_poly.entity_id
_entity_poly.type
_entity_poly.pdbx_seq_one_letter_code
_entity_poly.pdbx_strand_id
1 'polypeptide(L)'
;LNFLANSIANKLMGEGDEIILSEIEHHANIIPWQMVAEKYKLTINYVKVNDDFSLDLDDLSSKLSSKTKVVSIVGESNLSGMLPDIKEINNLVRSNSDALLIIDGAQLVPHRKVDVQDLGIDFLVFSGHKMLGPTGIGVVWGRKELLNSLDPVYGGGDMIEEVHYDKATWAPV
;
A
#
# COMPACT_ATOMS: atom_id res chain seq x y z
N LEU A 1 -1.75 0.83 -7.20
CA LEU A 1 -2.15 1.55 -5.97
C LEU A 1 -3.64 1.88 -5.97
N ASN A 2 -4.24 2.43 -7.04
CA ASN A 2 -5.68 2.73 -7.07
C ASN A 2 -6.58 1.55 -6.67
N PHE A 3 -6.30 0.35 -7.18
CA PHE A 3 -7.05 -0.85 -6.80
C PHE A 3 -6.94 -1.15 -5.31
N LEU A 4 -5.72 -1.16 -4.77
CA LEU A 4 -5.50 -1.42 -3.35
C LEU A 4 -6.19 -0.37 -2.48
N ALA A 5 -6.00 0.92 -2.76
CA ALA A 5 -6.61 1.98 -1.98
C ALA A 5 -8.14 1.86 -1.93
N ASN A 6 -8.79 1.63 -3.09
CA ASN A 6 -10.23 1.46 -3.14
C ASN A 6 -10.72 0.18 -2.44
N SER A 7 -10.06 -0.96 -2.67
CA SER A 7 -10.45 -2.23 -2.08
C SER A 7 -10.26 -2.23 -0.56
N ILE A 8 -9.10 -1.77 -0.08
CA ILE A 8 -8.79 -1.69 1.36
C ILE A 8 -9.74 -0.70 2.06
N ALA A 9 -9.91 0.51 1.51
CA ALA A 9 -10.78 1.50 2.13
C ALA A 9 -12.24 1.03 2.18
N ASN A 10 -12.73 0.39 1.12
CA ASN A 10 -14.10 -0.10 1.08
C ASN A 10 -14.37 -1.24 2.09
N LYS A 11 -13.38 -2.12 2.32
CA LYS A 11 -13.57 -3.35 3.10
C LYS A 11 -13.10 -3.25 4.54
N LEU A 12 -12.00 -2.54 4.79
CA LEU A 12 -11.26 -2.61 6.03
C LEU A 12 -11.22 -1.29 6.82
N MET A 13 -11.71 -0.17 6.24
CA MET A 13 -11.58 1.14 6.87
C MET A 13 -12.94 1.79 7.12
N GLY A 14 -13.01 2.59 8.19
CA GLY A 14 -14.17 3.37 8.58
C GLY A 14 -13.82 4.83 8.88
N GLU A 15 -14.84 5.67 9.07
CA GLU A 15 -14.67 7.09 9.41
C GLU A 15 -13.73 7.27 10.61
N GLY A 16 -12.70 8.10 10.45
CA GLY A 16 -11.71 8.40 11.48
C GLY A 16 -10.52 7.44 11.54
N ASP A 17 -10.49 6.38 10.71
CA ASP A 17 -9.28 5.58 10.53
C ASP A 17 -8.18 6.36 9.83
N GLU A 18 -6.93 5.92 10.01
CA GLU A 18 -5.75 6.67 9.62
C GLU A 18 -4.92 5.92 8.58
N ILE A 19 -4.36 6.70 7.65
CA ILE A 19 -3.39 6.28 6.64
C ILE A 19 -2.08 7.04 6.91
N ILE A 20 -0.96 6.35 6.88
CA ILE A 20 0.36 6.98 6.96
C ILE A 20 1.05 6.87 5.60
N LEU A 21 1.51 8.00 5.10
CA LEU A 21 2.36 8.16 3.92
C LEU A 21 3.66 8.86 4.33
N SER A 22 4.66 8.94 3.45
CA SER A 22 5.80 9.83 3.68
C SER A 22 5.69 11.11 2.84
N GLU A 23 6.43 12.16 3.24
CA GLU A 23 6.51 13.41 2.48
C GLU A 23 7.25 13.26 1.14
N ILE A 24 7.96 12.15 0.93
CA ILE A 24 8.76 11.87 -0.27
C ILE A 24 8.08 10.88 -1.24
N GLU A 25 6.80 10.60 -1.04
CA GLU A 25 6.04 9.71 -1.92
C GLU A 25 5.90 10.25 -3.33
N HIS A 26 5.92 9.35 -4.31
CA HIS A 26 5.45 9.68 -5.66
C HIS A 26 3.93 9.95 -5.64
N HIS A 27 3.45 10.88 -6.48
CA HIS A 27 2.02 11.22 -6.55
C HIS A 27 1.11 9.99 -6.76
N ALA A 28 1.60 8.96 -7.44
CA ALA A 28 0.86 7.70 -7.61
C ALA A 28 0.57 6.96 -6.29
N ASN A 29 1.38 7.23 -5.23
CA ASN A 29 1.16 6.72 -3.88
C ASN A 29 0.56 7.78 -2.93
N ILE A 30 0.18 8.94 -3.42
CA ILE A 30 -0.52 9.98 -2.63
C ILE A 30 -1.98 10.09 -3.07
N ILE A 31 -2.20 10.35 -4.36
CA ILE A 31 -3.53 10.71 -4.89
C ILE A 31 -4.59 9.64 -4.63
N PRO A 32 -4.34 8.33 -4.86
CA PRO A 32 -5.34 7.31 -4.56
C PRO A 32 -5.80 7.31 -3.10
N TRP A 33 -4.86 7.53 -2.17
CA TRP A 33 -5.16 7.60 -0.75
C TRP A 33 -5.93 8.87 -0.37
N GLN A 34 -5.62 10.02 -0.98
CA GLN A 34 -6.39 11.25 -0.79
C GLN A 34 -7.83 11.08 -1.28
N MET A 35 -8.05 10.45 -2.44
CA MET A 35 -9.38 10.21 -2.98
C MET A 35 -10.23 9.32 -2.06
N VAL A 36 -9.67 8.24 -1.54
CA VAL A 36 -10.42 7.38 -0.61
C VAL A 36 -10.58 8.03 0.77
N ALA A 37 -9.59 8.82 1.22
CA ALA A 37 -9.70 9.55 2.48
C ALA A 37 -10.85 10.56 2.45
N GLU A 38 -11.01 11.30 1.37
CA GLU A 38 -12.15 12.18 1.18
C GLU A 38 -13.48 11.42 1.19
N LYS A 39 -13.56 10.32 0.43
CA LYS A 39 -14.78 9.51 0.29
C LYS A 39 -15.22 8.86 1.60
N TYR A 40 -14.28 8.33 2.38
CA TYR A 40 -14.57 7.55 3.59
C TYR A 40 -14.29 8.32 4.89
N LYS A 41 -13.93 9.62 4.79
CA LYS A 41 -13.60 10.51 5.92
C LYS A 41 -12.44 9.96 6.78
N LEU A 42 -11.38 9.52 6.10
CA LEU A 42 -10.17 9.02 6.73
C LEU A 42 -9.20 10.19 6.97
N THR A 43 -8.23 9.97 7.85
CA THR A 43 -7.14 10.93 8.11
C THR A 43 -5.85 10.45 7.45
N ILE A 44 -5.13 11.35 6.76
CA ILE A 44 -3.79 11.06 6.24
C ILE A 44 -2.76 11.79 7.08
N ASN A 45 -1.82 11.02 7.63
CA ASN A 45 -0.65 11.52 8.35
C ASN A 45 0.59 11.33 7.47
N TYR A 46 1.45 12.35 7.39
CA TYR A 46 2.68 12.28 6.62
C TYR A 46 3.88 12.18 7.54
N VAL A 47 4.73 11.17 7.31
CA VAL A 47 6.03 11.00 7.97
C VAL A 47 7.02 11.97 7.37
N LYS A 48 7.72 12.68 8.24
CA LYS A 48 8.74 13.66 7.86
C LYS A 48 9.95 13.00 7.22
N VAL A 49 10.67 13.80 6.46
CA VAL A 49 11.94 13.45 5.85
C VAL A 49 13.03 14.30 6.47
N ASN A 50 14.13 13.67 6.85
CA ASN A 50 15.31 14.34 7.39
C ASN A 50 16.08 15.09 6.28
N ASP A 51 17.04 15.94 6.65
CA ASP A 51 17.85 16.73 5.70
C ASP A 51 18.67 15.85 4.74
N ASP A 52 18.97 14.61 5.13
CA ASP A 52 19.66 13.60 4.29
C ASP A 52 18.70 12.77 3.43
N PHE A 53 17.43 13.14 3.38
CA PHE A 53 16.32 12.45 2.72
C PHE A 53 15.93 11.10 3.32
N SER A 54 16.49 10.66 4.44
CA SER A 54 16.00 9.49 5.16
C SER A 54 14.63 9.77 5.80
N LEU A 55 13.82 8.72 6.01
CA LEU A 55 12.56 8.86 6.75
C LEU A 55 12.86 9.05 8.24
N ASP A 56 12.13 9.95 8.87
CA ASP A 56 12.14 10.14 10.32
C ASP A 56 11.33 9.00 10.98
N LEU A 57 12.04 7.98 11.48
CA LEU A 57 11.42 6.81 12.10
C LEU A 57 10.82 7.10 13.47
N ASP A 58 11.32 8.10 14.18
CA ASP A 58 10.73 8.56 15.44
C ASP A 58 9.39 9.25 15.16
N ASP A 59 9.32 10.07 14.10
CA ASP A 59 8.08 10.69 13.63
C ASP A 59 7.08 9.62 13.15
N LEU A 60 7.52 8.59 12.41
CA LEU A 60 6.68 7.44 12.05
C LEU A 60 6.12 6.76 13.30
N SER A 61 6.98 6.41 14.26
CA SER A 61 6.57 5.73 15.48
C SER A 61 5.55 6.54 16.27
N SER A 62 5.71 7.86 16.33
CA SER A 62 4.80 8.77 17.04
C SER A 62 3.41 8.88 16.40
N LYS A 63 3.29 8.58 15.10
CA LYS A 63 2.05 8.64 14.33
C LYS A 63 1.30 7.32 14.25
N LEU A 64 1.96 6.21 14.58
CA LEU A 64 1.31 4.91 14.64
C LEU A 64 0.33 4.82 15.81
N SER A 65 -0.88 4.34 15.55
CA SER A 65 -1.94 4.21 16.56
C SER A 65 -2.85 3.01 16.24
N SER A 66 -3.78 2.69 17.12
CA SER A 66 -4.82 1.68 16.86
C SER A 66 -5.78 2.06 15.73
N LYS A 67 -5.81 3.34 15.34
CA LYS A 67 -6.58 3.83 14.20
C LYS A 67 -5.82 3.71 12.88
N THR A 68 -4.50 3.54 12.92
CA THR A 68 -3.71 3.36 11.70
C THR A 68 -4.06 2.02 11.04
N LYS A 69 -4.60 2.06 9.83
CA LYS A 69 -4.98 0.87 9.04
C LYS A 69 -4.02 0.62 7.88
N VAL A 70 -3.38 1.66 7.40
CA VAL A 70 -2.46 1.58 6.26
C VAL A 70 -1.23 2.42 6.53
N VAL A 71 -0.07 1.84 6.25
CA VAL A 71 1.22 2.53 6.07
C VAL A 71 1.66 2.23 4.65
N SER A 72 1.71 3.24 3.77
CA SER A 72 2.10 3.08 2.37
C SER A 72 3.32 3.95 2.08
N ILE A 73 4.47 3.31 1.85
CA ILE A 73 5.78 3.96 1.79
C ILE A 73 6.49 3.61 0.49
N VAL A 74 7.20 4.59 -0.09
CA VAL A 74 8.09 4.38 -1.23
C VAL A 74 9.22 3.42 -0.87
N GLY A 75 9.46 2.42 -1.73
CA GLY A 75 10.55 1.46 -1.53
C GLY A 75 11.93 1.97 -1.96
N GLU A 76 11.95 2.85 -2.97
CA GLU A 76 13.12 3.61 -3.42
C GLU A 76 12.61 4.93 -4.01
N SER A 77 13.09 6.07 -3.53
CA SER A 77 12.63 7.38 -3.99
C SER A 77 13.10 7.67 -5.42
N ASN A 78 12.16 8.03 -6.29
CA ASN A 78 12.49 8.50 -7.63
C ASN A 78 13.12 9.89 -7.66
N LEU A 79 13.04 10.64 -6.56
CA LEU A 79 13.58 11.99 -6.44
C LEU A 79 15.03 11.98 -5.94
N SER A 80 15.29 11.29 -4.83
CA SER A 80 16.60 11.30 -4.16
C SER A 80 17.40 10.00 -4.30
N GLY A 81 16.74 8.89 -4.71
CA GLY A 81 17.34 7.55 -4.68
C GLY A 81 17.44 6.97 -3.27
N MET A 82 16.85 7.64 -2.27
CA MET A 82 16.82 7.15 -0.89
C MET A 82 16.13 5.79 -0.82
N LEU A 83 16.70 4.91 -0.02
CA LEU A 83 16.19 3.57 0.29
C LEU A 83 15.83 3.54 1.77
N PRO A 84 14.54 3.47 2.12
CA PRO A 84 14.15 3.30 3.50
C PRO A 84 14.51 1.89 4.01
N ASP A 85 14.82 1.77 5.29
CA ASP A 85 14.91 0.45 5.93
C ASP A 85 13.51 -0.13 6.14
N ILE A 86 13.04 -0.86 5.11
CA ILE A 86 11.70 -1.45 5.10
C ILE A 86 11.52 -2.44 6.26
N LYS A 87 12.59 -3.15 6.69
CA LYS A 87 12.49 -4.09 7.81
C LYS A 87 12.27 -3.36 9.13
N GLU A 88 12.97 -2.25 9.33
CA GLU A 88 12.79 -1.44 10.52
C GLU A 88 11.41 -0.79 10.54
N ILE A 89 10.94 -0.26 9.40
CA ILE A 89 9.57 0.24 9.25
C ILE A 89 8.56 -0.87 9.58
N ASN A 90 8.74 -2.07 9.04
CA ASN A 90 7.87 -3.21 9.34
C ASN A 90 7.84 -3.52 10.85
N ASN A 91 9.00 -3.55 11.51
CA ASN A 91 9.09 -3.79 12.95
C ASN A 91 8.33 -2.72 13.76
N LEU A 92 8.48 -1.45 13.39
CA LEU A 92 7.75 -0.35 14.02
C LEU A 92 6.24 -0.48 13.82
N VAL A 93 5.80 -0.75 12.59
CA VAL A 93 4.38 -0.93 12.26
C VAL A 93 3.79 -2.08 13.09
N ARG A 94 4.43 -3.26 13.10
CA ARG A 94 3.93 -4.44 13.83
C ARG A 94 3.95 -4.28 15.35
N SER A 95 4.86 -3.46 15.88
CA SER A 95 4.95 -3.23 17.32
C SER A 95 3.91 -2.23 17.83
N ASN A 96 3.40 -1.35 16.96
CA ASN A 96 2.56 -0.22 17.37
C ASN A 96 1.16 -0.21 16.77
N SER A 97 0.89 -1.07 15.78
CA SER A 97 -0.42 -1.12 15.10
C SER A 97 -0.66 -2.45 14.39
N ASP A 98 -1.91 -2.67 13.97
CA ASP A 98 -2.30 -3.75 13.04
C ASP A 98 -2.37 -3.27 11.58
N ALA A 99 -1.71 -2.17 11.26
CA ALA A 99 -1.77 -1.55 9.94
C ALA A 99 -1.15 -2.46 8.85
N LEU A 100 -1.73 -2.40 7.66
CA LEU A 100 -1.17 -3.02 6.47
C LEU A 100 0.02 -2.20 5.97
N LEU A 101 1.16 -2.86 5.74
CA LEU A 101 2.36 -2.24 5.17
C LEU A 101 2.40 -2.48 3.66
N ILE A 102 2.29 -1.38 2.91
CA ILE A 102 2.28 -1.35 1.45
C ILE A 102 3.55 -0.66 0.97
N ILE A 103 4.26 -1.28 0.04
CA ILE A 103 5.47 -0.69 -0.54
C ILE A 103 5.22 -0.31 -2.00
N ASP A 104 5.40 0.97 -2.32
CA ASP A 104 5.54 1.41 -3.70
C ASP A 104 6.93 1.03 -4.21
N GLY A 105 7.00 -0.10 -4.89
CA GLY A 105 8.22 -0.68 -5.44
C GLY A 105 8.55 -0.19 -6.85
N ALA A 106 7.91 0.87 -7.33
CA ALA A 106 8.07 1.33 -8.71
C ALA A 106 9.52 1.61 -9.12
N GLN A 107 10.36 2.07 -8.20
CA GLN A 107 11.81 2.22 -8.41
C GLN A 107 12.61 1.07 -7.77
N LEU A 108 12.16 0.51 -6.66
CA LEU A 108 12.88 -0.53 -5.94
C LEU A 108 13.06 -1.80 -6.78
N VAL A 109 11.96 -2.32 -7.35
CA VAL A 109 11.94 -3.61 -8.05
C VAL A 109 12.82 -3.63 -9.32
N PRO A 110 12.88 -2.56 -10.15
CA PRO A 110 13.79 -2.52 -11.31
C PRO A 110 15.28 -2.54 -10.96
N HIS A 111 15.64 -2.02 -9.79
CA HIS A 111 17.03 -1.77 -9.44
C HIS A 111 17.62 -2.79 -8.45
N ARG A 112 16.75 -3.52 -7.73
CA ARG A 112 17.19 -4.38 -6.62
C ARG A 112 16.44 -5.70 -6.56
N LYS A 113 17.10 -6.71 -6.01
CA LYS A 113 16.44 -7.96 -5.64
C LYS A 113 15.51 -7.67 -4.45
N VAL A 114 14.24 -8.00 -4.59
CA VAL A 114 13.24 -7.87 -3.53
C VAL A 114 12.77 -9.25 -3.09
N ASP A 115 12.87 -9.52 -1.80
CA ASP A 115 12.28 -10.71 -1.17
C ASP A 115 11.16 -10.23 -0.23
N VAL A 116 9.94 -10.37 -0.68
CA VAL A 116 8.75 -9.87 0.02
C VAL A 116 8.51 -10.57 1.36
N GLN A 117 8.95 -11.83 1.49
CA GLN A 117 8.81 -12.59 2.73
C GLN A 117 9.84 -12.12 3.76
N ASP A 118 11.08 -11.91 3.33
CA ASP A 118 12.16 -11.40 4.17
C ASP A 118 11.90 -9.96 4.66
N LEU A 119 11.23 -9.14 3.83
CA LEU A 119 10.80 -7.79 4.21
C LEU A 119 9.58 -7.77 5.13
N GLY A 120 8.79 -8.84 5.19
CA GLY A 120 7.61 -8.94 6.04
C GLY A 120 6.45 -8.02 5.65
N ILE A 121 6.43 -7.52 4.41
CA ILE A 121 5.42 -6.59 3.90
C ILE A 121 4.11 -7.31 3.54
N ASP A 122 3.03 -6.55 3.44
CA ASP A 122 1.71 -7.07 3.10
C ASP A 122 1.40 -6.95 1.61
N PHE A 123 1.81 -5.83 1.00
CA PHE A 123 1.64 -5.57 -0.43
C PHE A 123 2.87 -4.91 -1.03
N LEU A 124 3.16 -5.25 -2.30
CA LEU A 124 4.16 -4.62 -3.15
C LEU A 124 3.52 -4.22 -4.46
N VAL A 125 3.74 -2.99 -4.91
CA VAL A 125 3.19 -2.49 -6.18
C VAL A 125 4.29 -1.96 -7.05
N PHE A 126 4.29 -2.28 -8.35
CA PHE A 126 5.24 -1.71 -9.30
C PHE A 126 4.70 -1.68 -10.73
N SER A 127 5.38 -0.95 -11.62
CA SER A 127 4.99 -0.74 -13.02
C SER A 127 5.85 -1.55 -13.97
N GLY A 128 5.24 -2.17 -14.98
CA GLY A 128 5.95 -2.98 -15.98
C GLY A 128 6.94 -2.18 -16.82
N HIS A 129 6.60 -0.93 -17.21
CA HIS A 129 7.47 -0.13 -18.08
C HIS A 129 8.81 0.26 -17.43
N LYS A 130 8.90 0.29 -16.10
CA LYS A 130 10.17 0.51 -15.38
C LYS A 130 11.00 -0.77 -15.25
N MET A 131 10.40 -1.94 -15.55
CA MET A 131 11.02 -3.26 -15.57
C MET A 131 11.27 -3.78 -16.99
N LEU A 132 11.55 -2.90 -17.96
CA LEU A 132 11.73 -3.23 -19.38
C LEU A 132 10.52 -3.88 -20.03
N GLY A 133 9.37 -3.80 -19.40
CA GLY A 133 8.09 -4.28 -19.91
C GLY A 133 7.30 -3.20 -20.66
N PRO A 134 6.11 -3.52 -21.17
CA PRO A 134 5.26 -2.55 -21.87
C PRO A 134 4.65 -1.52 -20.91
N THR A 135 4.22 -0.40 -21.45
CA THR A 135 3.35 0.57 -20.75
C THR A 135 1.94 0.00 -20.55
N GLY A 136 1.19 0.53 -19.59
CA GLY A 136 -0.20 0.12 -19.31
C GLY A 136 -0.35 -1.14 -18.47
N ILE A 137 0.77 -1.75 -18.01
CA ILE A 137 0.78 -2.92 -17.14
C ILE A 137 1.45 -2.55 -15.81
N GLY A 138 0.84 -3.01 -14.73
CA GLY A 138 1.40 -2.96 -13.38
C GLY A 138 1.12 -4.25 -12.62
N VAL A 139 1.87 -4.48 -11.57
CA VAL A 139 1.76 -5.65 -10.71
C VAL A 139 1.42 -5.21 -9.29
N VAL A 140 0.49 -5.94 -8.69
CA VAL A 140 0.22 -5.93 -7.25
C VAL A 140 0.56 -7.33 -6.74
N TRP A 141 1.55 -7.42 -5.88
CA TRP A 141 1.75 -8.60 -5.06
C TRP A 141 1.12 -8.34 -3.70
N GLY A 142 0.49 -9.35 -3.13
CA GLY A 142 -0.06 -9.30 -1.78
C GLY A 142 -0.05 -10.68 -1.14
N ARG A 143 -0.07 -10.72 0.19
CA ARG A 143 -0.27 -11.97 0.92
C ARG A 143 -1.62 -12.58 0.53
N LYS A 144 -1.63 -13.88 0.26
CA LYS A 144 -2.82 -14.57 -0.25
C LYS A 144 -4.04 -14.39 0.68
N GLU A 145 -3.85 -14.50 1.97
CA GLU A 145 -4.91 -14.34 2.97
C GLU A 145 -5.50 -12.91 2.96
N LEU A 146 -4.66 -11.89 2.73
CA LEU A 146 -5.12 -10.51 2.62
C LEU A 146 -5.87 -10.27 1.30
N LEU A 147 -5.34 -10.78 0.18
CA LEU A 147 -6.03 -10.69 -1.11
C LEU A 147 -7.41 -11.33 -1.05
N ASN A 148 -7.54 -12.50 -0.41
CA ASN A 148 -8.82 -13.18 -0.21
C ASN A 148 -9.79 -12.43 0.72
N SER A 149 -9.28 -11.55 1.59
CA SER A 149 -10.12 -10.74 2.49
C SER A 149 -10.68 -9.48 1.83
N LEU A 150 -10.15 -9.09 0.67
CA LEU A 150 -10.54 -7.89 -0.04
C LEU A 150 -11.63 -8.18 -1.07
N ASP A 151 -12.51 -7.19 -1.28
CA ASP A 151 -13.47 -7.24 -2.37
C ASP A 151 -12.84 -6.69 -3.67
N PRO A 152 -13.23 -7.22 -4.84
CA PRO A 152 -12.78 -6.69 -6.13
C PRO A 152 -13.31 -5.27 -6.33
N VAL A 153 -12.49 -4.42 -6.99
CA VAL A 153 -12.86 -3.03 -7.34
C VAL A 153 -13.68 -3.00 -8.63
N TYR A 154 -13.38 -3.88 -9.57
CA TYR A 154 -14.13 -4.04 -10.81
C TYR A 154 -14.65 -5.47 -10.92
N GLY A 155 -15.91 -5.60 -11.35
CA GLY A 155 -16.51 -6.90 -11.62
C GLY A 155 -16.28 -7.34 -13.07
N GLY A 156 -16.31 -8.64 -13.31
CA GLY A 156 -16.17 -9.24 -14.64
C GLY A 156 -16.34 -10.76 -14.60
N GLY A 157 -16.00 -11.44 -15.67
CA GLY A 157 -15.94 -12.91 -15.73
C GLY A 157 -14.71 -13.45 -14.99
N ASP A 158 -14.65 -14.78 -14.85
CA ASP A 158 -13.53 -15.57 -14.25
C ASP A 158 -13.16 -15.27 -12.79
N MET A 159 -13.84 -14.36 -12.13
CA MET A 159 -13.60 -13.98 -10.74
C MET A 159 -14.76 -14.35 -9.80
N ILE A 160 -15.75 -15.03 -10.33
CA ILE A 160 -17.03 -15.29 -9.67
C ILE A 160 -17.06 -16.76 -9.22
N GLU A 161 -17.51 -17.00 -7.99
CA GLU A 161 -17.84 -18.33 -7.49
C GLU A 161 -19.31 -18.64 -7.80
N GLU A 162 -20.22 -17.74 -7.41
CA GLU A 162 -21.66 -17.85 -7.68
C GLU A 162 -22.25 -16.50 -8.09
N VAL A 163 -23.24 -16.52 -9.00
CA VAL A 163 -24.03 -15.36 -9.40
C VAL A 163 -25.51 -15.63 -9.17
N HIS A 164 -26.16 -14.72 -8.46
CA HIS A 164 -27.62 -14.64 -8.29
C HIS A 164 -28.14 -13.33 -8.89
N TYR A 165 -29.47 -13.16 -8.95
CA TYR A 165 -30.06 -11.95 -9.51
C TYR A 165 -29.72 -10.66 -8.71
N ASP A 166 -29.46 -10.79 -7.41
CA ASP A 166 -29.26 -9.68 -6.48
C ASP A 166 -27.81 -9.59 -5.95
N LYS A 167 -26.99 -10.63 -6.13
CA LYS A 167 -25.62 -10.69 -5.59
C LYS A 167 -24.73 -11.67 -6.32
N ALA A 168 -23.44 -11.53 -6.11
CA ALA A 168 -22.42 -12.51 -6.51
C ALA A 168 -21.47 -12.79 -5.35
N THR A 169 -20.81 -13.95 -5.39
CA THR A 169 -19.67 -14.29 -4.52
C THR A 169 -18.42 -14.43 -5.37
N TRP A 170 -17.28 -14.24 -4.74
CA TRP A 170 -15.99 -14.17 -5.42
C TRP A 170 -15.20 -15.46 -5.23
N ALA A 171 -14.63 -15.95 -6.31
CA ALA A 171 -13.69 -17.06 -6.24
C ALA A 171 -12.43 -16.66 -5.44
N PRO A 172 -11.87 -17.57 -4.63
CA PRO A 172 -10.64 -17.28 -3.90
C PRO A 172 -9.45 -17.11 -4.86
N VAL A 173 -8.47 -16.30 -4.47
CA VAL A 173 -7.22 -16.06 -5.20
C VAL A 173 -6.30 -17.29 -5.18
#